data_d944f3d2b6a3cd2e80999ea338371e53
#
_entry.id   d944f3d2b6a3cd2e80999ea338371e53
#
_cell.length_a   1.000
_cell.length_b   1.000
_cell.length_c   1.000
_cell.angle_alpha   90.00
_cell.angle_beta   90.00
_cell.angle_gamma   90.00
#
_symmetry.space_group_name_H-M   'P 1'
#
loop_
_entity.id
_entity.type
_entity.pdbx_description
1 polymer ?
#
loop_
_entity_poly.entity_id
_entity_poly.type
_entity_poly.pdbx_seq_one_letter_code
_entity_poly.pdbx_strand_id
1 'polypeptide(L)'
;MGNHGLVLGGDDCGAVEDLLFEVQRRLAISPRQADSTDYAVLAEIADGSSWDLPDDDEVHTLATDPISREILSGGLLYPCQAILSPSSTPTLFRSVPCPDPKNQSESRYCSRPFLIIDECGVVFSWSMSIAQRAMMSGLARVIQRISSSAPIRYLADEEVASSSVTASRYCELASPSRYSQCK
;
A
#
# COMPACT_ATOMS: atom_id res chain seq x y z
N MET A 1 -10.48 -6.96 -16.68
CA MET A 1 -9.67 -6.02 -15.86
C MET A 1 -10.19 -5.94 -14.42
N GLY A 2 -10.43 -7.10 -13.79
CA GLY A 2 -11.15 -7.16 -12.50
C GLY A 2 -10.53 -6.37 -11.38
N ASN A 3 -9.33 -6.09 -11.22
CA ASN A 3 -8.72 -5.41 -10.08
C ASN A 3 -8.00 -4.09 -10.46
N HIS A 4 -8.35 -3.50 -11.61
CA HIS A 4 -7.70 -2.29 -12.13
C HIS A 4 -8.53 -1.00 -11.94
N GLY A 5 -9.71 -1.11 -11.35
CA GLY A 5 -10.62 0.02 -11.18
C GLY A 5 -11.68 0.11 -12.28
N LEU A 6 -12.28 1.29 -12.40
CA LEU A 6 -13.39 1.57 -13.28
C LEU A 6 -12.93 2.48 -14.44
N VAL A 7 -13.42 2.20 -15.64
CA VAL A 7 -13.25 3.06 -16.80
C VAL A 7 -14.61 3.67 -17.14
N LEU A 8 -14.68 4.99 -17.24
CA LEU A 8 -15.86 5.74 -17.60
C LEU A 8 -15.72 6.27 -19.01
N GLY A 9 -16.81 6.25 -19.77
CA GLY A 9 -16.88 6.81 -21.12
C GLY A 9 -18.19 7.54 -21.33
N GLY A 10 -18.21 8.53 -22.22
CA GLY A 10 -19.40 9.31 -22.57
C GLY A 10 -19.20 9.98 -23.93
N ASP A 11 -20.25 10.64 -24.43
CA ASP A 11 -20.25 11.29 -25.74
C ASP A 11 -19.42 12.58 -25.76
N ASP A 12 -19.27 13.23 -24.59
CA ASP A 12 -18.45 14.42 -24.41
C ASP A 12 -17.85 14.48 -22.99
N CYS A 13 -17.01 15.48 -22.73
CA CYS A 13 -16.34 15.66 -21.44
C CYS A 13 -17.33 15.93 -20.30
N GLY A 14 -18.41 16.67 -20.54
CA GLY A 14 -19.44 16.97 -19.53
C GLY A 14 -20.16 15.70 -19.09
N ALA A 15 -20.57 14.86 -20.04
CA ALA A 15 -21.21 13.60 -19.75
C ALA A 15 -20.32 12.65 -18.94
N VAL A 16 -19.00 12.64 -19.22
CA VAL A 16 -18.04 11.84 -18.45
C VAL A 16 -17.87 12.39 -17.03
N GLU A 17 -17.82 13.71 -16.88
CA GLU A 17 -17.70 14.39 -15.59
C GLU A 17 -18.94 14.13 -14.71
N ASP A 18 -20.14 14.27 -15.24
CA ASP A 18 -21.39 13.97 -14.55
C ASP A 18 -21.45 12.50 -14.11
N LEU A 19 -21.03 11.57 -14.98
CA LEU A 19 -20.95 10.17 -14.66
C LEU A 19 -19.93 9.88 -13.58
N LEU A 20 -18.78 10.54 -13.58
CA LEU A 20 -17.76 10.44 -12.55
C LEU A 20 -18.31 10.88 -11.18
N PHE A 21 -18.98 12.03 -11.11
CA PHE A 21 -19.61 12.52 -9.89
C PHE A 21 -20.66 11.54 -9.36
N GLU A 22 -21.50 10.98 -10.23
CA GLU A 22 -22.51 10.00 -9.84
C GLU A 22 -21.88 8.71 -9.31
N VAL A 23 -20.81 8.22 -9.94
CA VAL A 23 -20.08 7.04 -9.46
C VAL A 23 -19.44 7.33 -8.10
N GLN A 24 -18.77 8.47 -7.94
CA GLN A 24 -18.18 8.88 -6.67
C GLN A 24 -19.23 8.96 -5.55
N ARG A 25 -20.39 9.54 -5.84
CA ARG A 25 -21.52 9.63 -4.90
C ARG A 25 -22.03 8.25 -4.47
N ARG A 26 -22.15 7.31 -5.41
CA ARG A 26 -22.60 5.94 -5.11
C ARG A 26 -21.56 5.12 -4.35
N LEU A 27 -20.27 5.39 -4.59
CA LEU A 27 -19.16 4.70 -3.95
C LEU A 27 -18.65 5.44 -2.70
N ALA A 28 -19.32 6.50 -2.25
CA ALA A 28 -18.98 7.21 -1.03
C ALA A 28 -19.28 6.35 0.20
N ILE A 29 -18.34 5.48 0.56
CA ILE A 29 -18.41 4.62 1.74
C ILE A 29 -17.56 5.27 2.82
N SER A 30 -18.13 5.45 4.03
CA SER A 30 -17.38 5.92 5.17
C SER A 30 -16.31 4.91 5.58
N PRO A 31 -15.10 5.36 5.95
CA PRO A 31 -14.07 4.46 6.47
C PRO A 31 -14.54 3.84 7.79
N ARG A 32 -14.09 2.62 8.07
CA ARG A 32 -14.24 2.03 9.39
C ARG A 32 -13.43 2.82 10.40
N GLN A 33 -13.87 2.76 11.65
CA GLN A 33 -13.08 3.29 12.76
C GLN A 33 -11.99 2.28 13.11
N ALA A 34 -10.74 2.74 13.15
CA ALA A 34 -9.58 1.98 13.61
C ALA A 34 -9.25 2.32 15.05
N ASP A 35 -8.50 1.46 15.72
CA ASP A 35 -7.94 1.74 17.03
C ASP A 35 -6.85 2.82 16.95
N SER A 36 -6.48 3.39 18.09
CA SER A 36 -5.46 4.43 18.15
C SER A 36 -4.07 3.89 17.83
N THR A 37 -3.31 4.69 17.08
CA THR A 37 -1.90 4.42 16.78
C THR A 37 -1.03 4.57 18.03
N ASP A 38 -0.10 3.64 18.26
CA ASP A 38 0.89 3.74 19.33
C ASP A 38 2.14 4.47 18.83
N TYR A 39 2.05 5.80 18.80
CA TYR A 39 3.18 6.64 18.36
C TYR A 39 4.41 6.53 19.27
N ALA A 40 4.26 6.14 20.53
CA ALA A 40 5.40 5.98 21.42
C ALA A 40 6.28 4.80 20.97
N VAL A 41 5.66 3.66 20.71
CA VAL A 41 6.35 2.48 20.15
C VAL A 41 6.93 2.75 18.77
N LEU A 42 6.18 3.43 17.90
CA LEU A 42 6.67 3.74 16.56
C LEU A 42 7.87 4.70 16.58
N ALA A 43 7.86 5.69 17.49
CA ALA A 43 8.98 6.60 17.67
C ALA A 43 10.24 5.88 18.20
N GLU A 44 10.09 4.93 19.12
CA GLU A 44 11.20 4.10 19.60
C GLU A 44 11.80 3.24 18.46
N ILE A 45 10.96 2.73 17.55
CA ILE A 45 11.43 1.95 16.39
C ILE A 45 12.15 2.85 15.38
N ALA A 46 11.69 4.08 15.20
CA ALA A 46 12.28 5.05 14.27
C ALA A 46 13.59 5.64 14.80
N ASP A 47 13.74 5.78 16.12
CA ASP A 47 14.89 6.43 16.74
C ASP A 47 16.19 5.69 16.43
N GLY A 48 17.16 6.41 15.84
CA GLY A 48 18.47 5.87 15.47
C GLY A 48 18.46 4.76 14.41
N SER A 49 17.33 4.53 13.74
CA SER A 49 17.15 3.48 12.73
C SER A 49 17.01 4.03 11.31
N SER A 50 16.80 3.14 10.32
CA SER A 50 16.51 3.50 8.93
C SER A 50 14.99 3.61 8.65
N TRP A 51 14.18 3.71 9.69
CA TRP A 51 12.73 3.81 9.61
C TRP A 51 12.25 5.23 9.88
N ASP A 52 11.09 5.55 9.31
CA ASP A 52 10.45 6.86 9.36
C ASP A 52 8.95 6.71 9.56
N LEU A 53 8.31 7.67 10.21
CA LEU A 53 6.87 7.69 10.37
C LEU A 53 6.20 8.17 9.07
N PRO A 54 5.08 7.57 8.65
CA PRO A 54 4.27 8.11 7.57
C PRO A 54 3.77 9.54 7.87
N ASP A 55 3.76 10.41 6.86
CA ASP A 55 3.14 11.74 6.95
C ASP A 55 1.60 11.67 6.97
N ASP A 56 1.03 10.57 6.52
CA ASP A 56 -0.41 10.31 6.41
C ASP A 56 -0.83 9.32 7.49
N ASP A 57 -1.50 9.81 8.52
CA ASP A 57 -1.96 9.02 9.67
C ASP A 57 -2.92 7.88 9.27
N GLU A 58 -3.65 8.02 8.17
CA GLU A 58 -4.55 6.95 7.69
C GLU A 58 -3.79 5.65 7.38
N VAL A 59 -2.49 5.71 7.08
CA VAL A 59 -1.67 4.53 6.82
C VAL A 59 -1.59 3.60 8.03
N HIS A 60 -1.60 4.14 9.24
CA HIS A 60 -1.52 3.35 10.48
C HIS A 60 -2.72 2.41 10.66
N THR A 61 -3.85 2.72 10.03
CA THR A 61 -5.05 1.88 10.07
C THR A 61 -4.86 0.50 9.43
N LEU A 62 -3.83 0.33 8.59
CA LEU A 62 -3.44 -0.98 8.07
C LEU A 62 -2.97 -1.93 9.17
N ALA A 63 -2.52 -1.39 10.30
CA ALA A 63 -2.03 -2.13 11.45
C ALA A 63 -3.02 -2.13 12.63
N THR A 64 -3.73 -1.02 12.84
CA THR A 64 -4.58 -0.83 14.02
C THR A 64 -6.03 -1.30 13.82
N ASP A 65 -6.49 -1.49 12.56
CA ASP A 65 -7.80 -2.08 12.26
C ASP A 65 -7.67 -3.60 12.02
N PRO A 66 -8.27 -4.45 12.87
CA PRO A 66 -8.20 -5.91 12.73
C PRO A 66 -8.68 -6.42 11.37
N ILE A 67 -9.72 -5.80 10.81
CA ILE A 67 -10.28 -6.18 9.50
C ILE A 67 -9.27 -5.83 8.39
N SER A 68 -8.59 -4.69 8.49
CA SER A 68 -7.53 -4.33 7.53
C SER A 68 -6.38 -5.33 7.54
N ARG A 69 -5.96 -5.80 8.72
CA ARG A 69 -4.94 -6.84 8.86
C ARG A 69 -5.38 -8.18 8.26
N GLU A 70 -6.63 -8.58 8.50
CA GLU A 70 -7.21 -9.79 7.93
C GLU A 70 -7.22 -9.72 6.40
N ILE A 71 -7.70 -8.62 5.83
CA ILE A 71 -7.73 -8.39 4.38
C ILE A 71 -6.32 -8.47 3.79
N LEU A 72 -5.35 -7.79 4.39
CA LEU A 72 -3.96 -7.80 3.91
C LEU A 72 -3.31 -9.18 3.99
N SER A 73 -3.69 -9.98 4.99
CA SER A 73 -3.17 -11.34 5.15
C SER A 73 -3.66 -12.31 4.07
N GLY A 74 -4.79 -12.01 3.43
CA GLY A 74 -5.41 -12.83 2.39
C GLY A 74 -4.71 -12.74 1.03
N GLY A 75 -3.95 -11.67 0.76
CA GLY A 75 -3.24 -11.52 -0.51
C GLY A 75 -3.23 -10.09 -1.06
N LEU A 76 -2.85 -9.96 -2.32
CA LEU A 76 -2.81 -8.67 -3.02
C LEU A 76 -4.18 -8.36 -3.65
N LEU A 77 -4.63 -7.13 -3.50
CA LEU A 77 -5.93 -6.67 -4.00
C LEU A 77 -5.85 -6.16 -5.44
N TYR A 78 -4.74 -5.54 -5.82
CA TYR A 78 -4.58 -4.92 -7.14
C TYR A 78 -3.10 -4.88 -7.58
N PRO A 79 -2.83 -4.80 -8.89
CA PRO A 79 -1.48 -4.94 -9.44
C PRO A 79 -0.45 -3.95 -8.91
N CYS A 80 -0.85 -2.73 -8.54
CA CYS A 80 0.10 -1.75 -8.00
C CYS A 80 0.77 -2.22 -6.72
N GLN A 81 0.10 -3.05 -5.89
CA GLN A 81 0.74 -3.65 -4.73
C GLN A 81 1.89 -4.59 -5.13
N ALA A 82 1.75 -5.34 -6.21
CA ALA A 82 2.82 -6.21 -6.73
C ALA A 82 4.01 -5.40 -7.28
N ILE A 83 3.75 -4.22 -7.83
CA ILE A 83 4.78 -3.32 -8.39
C ILE A 83 5.62 -2.67 -7.28
N LEU A 84 5.05 -2.42 -6.12
CA LEU A 84 5.73 -1.73 -5.01
C LEU A 84 6.82 -2.54 -4.34
N SER A 85 6.75 -3.84 -4.43
CA SER A 85 7.72 -4.72 -3.81
C SER A 85 8.54 -5.43 -4.87
N PRO A 86 9.87 -5.25 -4.90
CA PRO A 86 10.76 -6.01 -5.77
C PRO A 86 10.64 -7.52 -5.57
N SER A 87 10.17 -7.94 -4.41
CA SER A 87 10.00 -9.36 -4.06
C SER A 87 8.59 -9.90 -4.36
N SER A 88 7.64 -9.04 -4.76
CA SER A 88 6.25 -9.39 -5.15
C SER A 88 5.55 -10.41 -4.24
N THR A 89 5.96 -10.49 -2.97
CA THR A 89 5.44 -11.49 -2.05
C THR A 89 4.29 -10.92 -1.23
N PRO A 90 3.12 -11.57 -1.20
CA PRO A 90 2.00 -11.18 -0.33
C PRO A 90 2.40 -11.03 1.14
N THR A 91 3.44 -11.75 1.58
CA THR A 91 3.97 -11.69 2.95
C THR A 91 4.53 -10.33 3.35
N LEU A 92 4.82 -9.42 2.39
CA LEU A 92 5.25 -8.07 2.70
C LEU A 92 4.16 -7.27 3.43
N PHE A 93 2.91 -7.51 3.07
CA PHE A 93 1.75 -6.82 3.64
C PHE A 93 1.22 -7.49 4.92
N ARG A 94 1.80 -8.60 5.36
CA ARG A 94 1.44 -9.18 6.65
C ARG A 94 2.05 -8.37 7.77
N SER A 95 1.24 -8.11 8.79
CA SER A 95 1.71 -7.46 10.01
C SER A 95 2.76 -8.33 10.70
N VAL A 96 3.65 -7.69 11.41
CA VAL A 96 4.63 -8.33 12.28
C VAL A 96 4.29 -8.01 13.73
N PRO A 97 4.58 -8.92 14.68
CA PRO A 97 4.43 -8.61 16.10
C PRO A 97 5.22 -7.35 16.46
N CYS A 98 4.73 -6.59 17.43
CA CYS A 98 5.44 -5.42 17.93
C CYS A 98 6.85 -5.87 18.38
N PRO A 99 7.93 -5.33 17.79
CA PRO A 99 9.27 -5.70 18.16
C PRO A 99 9.56 -5.23 19.58
N ASP A 100 10.22 -6.07 20.38
CA ASP A 100 10.79 -5.62 21.65
C ASP A 100 11.89 -4.59 21.35
N PRO A 101 11.76 -3.32 21.77
CA PRO A 101 12.73 -2.28 21.46
C PRO A 101 14.14 -2.61 21.95
N LYS A 102 14.28 -3.52 22.92
CA LYS A 102 15.56 -4.00 23.46
C LYS A 102 16.19 -5.12 22.64
N ASN A 103 15.46 -5.74 21.73
CA ASN A 103 15.90 -6.92 20.99
C ASN A 103 15.81 -6.73 19.45
N GLN A 104 16.02 -5.49 18.99
CA GLN A 104 16.02 -5.17 17.58
C GLN A 104 17.23 -5.80 16.87
N SER A 105 17.04 -7.03 16.38
CA SER A 105 17.91 -7.53 15.33
C SER A 105 17.47 -6.86 14.01
N GLU A 106 17.97 -5.67 13.73
CA GLU A 106 17.73 -4.88 12.50
C GLU A 106 17.88 -5.72 11.22
N SER A 107 18.69 -6.77 11.28
CA SER A 107 19.02 -7.65 10.16
C SER A 107 17.82 -8.33 9.50
N ARG A 108 16.69 -8.52 10.18
CA ARG A 108 15.53 -9.24 9.62
C ARG A 108 14.65 -8.37 8.72
N TYR A 109 14.71 -7.06 8.87
CA TYR A 109 13.79 -6.13 8.21
C TYR A 109 14.47 -5.15 7.25
N CYS A 110 15.79 -5.13 7.19
CA CYS A 110 16.58 -4.18 6.38
C CYS A 110 16.25 -4.15 4.88
N SER A 111 15.64 -5.18 4.33
CA SER A 111 15.27 -5.24 2.91
C SER A 111 13.80 -4.87 2.63
N ARG A 112 13.01 -4.55 3.67
CA ARG A 112 11.60 -4.21 3.49
C ARG A 112 11.43 -2.70 3.30
N PRO A 113 10.58 -2.27 2.36
CA PRO A 113 10.28 -0.85 2.19
C PRO A 113 9.39 -0.29 3.31
N PHE A 114 8.62 -1.12 4.00
CA PHE A 114 7.76 -0.75 5.11
C PHE A 114 7.53 -1.92 6.06
N LEU A 115 7.11 -1.63 7.29
CA LEU A 115 6.62 -2.62 8.25
C LEU A 115 5.22 -2.22 8.72
N ILE A 116 4.33 -3.20 8.74
CA ILE A 116 3.02 -3.12 9.39
C ILE A 116 3.18 -3.82 10.74
N ILE A 117 3.15 -3.04 11.83
CA ILE A 117 3.41 -3.53 13.18
C ILE A 117 2.07 -3.74 13.87
N ASP A 118 1.81 -4.97 14.25
CA ASP A 118 0.52 -5.41 14.78
C ASP A 118 0.04 -4.50 15.92
N GLU A 119 -1.18 -3.98 15.81
CA GLU A 119 -1.85 -3.12 16.78
C GLU A 119 -1.17 -1.76 17.08
N CYS A 120 0.05 -1.53 16.55
CA CYS A 120 0.81 -0.31 16.81
C CYS A 120 0.69 0.71 15.67
N GLY A 121 1.00 0.29 14.44
CA GLY A 121 0.99 1.19 13.29
C GLY A 121 1.93 0.74 12.18
N VAL A 122 2.34 1.68 11.34
CA VAL A 122 3.22 1.44 10.17
C VAL A 122 4.43 2.34 10.25
N VAL A 123 5.59 1.81 9.85
CA VAL A 123 6.80 2.61 9.60
C VAL A 123 7.30 2.38 8.17
N PHE A 124 7.91 3.40 7.58
CA PHE A 124 8.46 3.40 6.24
C PHE A 124 9.98 3.39 6.27
N SER A 125 10.63 2.63 5.40
CA SER A 125 12.06 2.73 5.18
C SER A 125 12.41 4.08 4.52
N TRP A 126 13.54 4.67 4.85
CA TRP A 126 14.06 5.87 4.19
C TRP A 126 14.28 5.68 2.68
N SER A 127 14.48 4.44 2.23
CA SER A 127 14.60 4.10 0.81
C SER A 127 13.28 4.13 0.04
N MET A 128 12.15 4.29 0.74
CA MET A 128 10.82 4.27 0.13
C MET A 128 10.56 5.54 -0.67
N SER A 129 10.24 5.40 -1.95
CA SER A 129 9.94 6.53 -2.83
C SER A 129 8.61 7.21 -2.47
N ILE A 130 8.45 8.48 -2.89
CA ILE A 130 7.20 9.23 -2.70
C ILE A 130 6.01 8.48 -3.33
N ALA A 131 6.20 7.87 -4.51
CA ALA A 131 5.14 7.09 -5.17
C ALA A 131 4.72 5.86 -4.36
N GLN A 132 5.67 5.19 -3.72
CA GLN A 132 5.38 4.07 -2.83
C GLN A 132 4.65 4.51 -1.57
N ARG A 133 5.04 5.63 -0.95
CA ARG A 133 4.35 6.22 0.20
C ARG A 133 2.90 6.58 -0.14
N ALA A 134 2.69 7.29 -1.25
CA ALA A 134 1.35 7.66 -1.74
C ALA A 134 0.45 6.44 -2.01
N MET A 135 1.03 5.34 -2.49
CA MET A 135 0.26 4.14 -2.71
C MET A 135 -0.13 3.43 -1.41
N MET A 136 0.71 3.46 -0.38
CA MET A 136 0.33 2.94 0.94
C MET A 136 -0.84 3.73 1.54
N SER A 137 -0.85 5.05 1.37
CA SER A 137 -1.99 5.90 1.71
C SER A 137 -3.26 5.52 0.94
N GLY A 138 -3.13 5.31 -0.37
CA GLY A 138 -4.24 4.84 -1.20
C GLY A 138 -4.76 3.47 -0.78
N LEU A 139 -3.86 2.54 -0.45
CA LEU A 139 -4.22 1.21 0.04
C LEU A 139 -5.00 1.28 1.35
N ALA A 140 -4.56 2.08 2.30
CA ALA A 140 -5.25 2.28 3.58
C ALA A 140 -6.68 2.77 3.37
N ARG A 141 -6.84 3.82 2.54
CA ARG A 141 -8.16 4.39 2.20
C ARG A 141 -9.09 3.39 1.53
N VAL A 142 -8.58 2.53 0.65
CA VAL A 142 -9.38 1.48 0.01
C VAL A 142 -9.78 0.42 1.02
N ILE A 143 -8.83 -0.13 1.76
CA ILE A 143 -9.09 -1.24 2.69
C ILE A 143 -10.06 -0.85 3.79
N GLN A 144 -9.95 0.35 4.35
CA GLN A 144 -10.87 0.84 5.39
C GLN A 144 -12.33 0.93 4.94
N ARG A 145 -12.58 0.98 3.63
CA ARG A 145 -13.93 1.06 3.05
C ARG A 145 -14.49 -0.28 2.61
N ILE A 146 -13.70 -1.35 2.69
CA ILE A 146 -14.15 -2.71 2.39
C ILE A 146 -14.87 -3.26 3.63
N SER A 147 -16.14 -3.66 3.49
CA SER A 147 -16.88 -4.30 4.59
C SER A 147 -16.23 -5.62 5.00
N SER A 148 -16.26 -5.94 6.30
CA SER A 148 -15.79 -7.24 6.81
C SER A 148 -16.48 -8.46 6.19
N SER A 149 -17.71 -8.28 5.67
CA SER A 149 -18.48 -9.32 5.00
C SER A 149 -18.38 -9.29 3.47
N ALA A 150 -17.59 -8.36 2.90
CA ALA A 150 -17.46 -8.25 1.45
C ALA A 150 -16.69 -9.45 0.89
N PRO A 151 -17.16 -10.08 -0.20
CA PRO A 151 -16.38 -11.08 -0.91
C PRO A 151 -15.17 -10.41 -1.58
N ILE A 152 -13.96 -10.77 -1.17
CA ILE A 152 -12.73 -10.20 -1.71
C ILE A 152 -12.14 -11.17 -2.72
N ARG A 153 -11.86 -10.66 -3.94
CA ARG A 153 -11.04 -11.36 -4.91
C ARG A 153 -9.61 -10.85 -4.83
N TYR A 154 -8.72 -11.69 -4.39
CA TYR A 154 -7.28 -11.44 -4.44
C TYR A 154 -6.71 -11.74 -5.83
N LEU A 155 -5.57 -11.15 -6.15
CA LEU A 155 -4.82 -11.49 -7.36
C LEU A 155 -4.33 -12.94 -7.29
N ALA A 156 -4.45 -13.67 -8.39
CA ALA A 156 -3.83 -14.97 -8.55
C ALA A 156 -2.30 -14.84 -8.73
N ASP A 157 -1.56 -15.88 -8.40
CA ASP A 157 -0.09 -15.88 -8.51
C ASP A 157 0.40 -15.53 -9.93
N GLU A 158 -0.32 -15.96 -10.95
CA GLU A 158 -0.02 -15.63 -12.35
C GLU A 158 -0.20 -14.13 -12.65
N GLU A 159 -1.24 -13.51 -12.08
CA GLU A 159 -1.52 -12.07 -12.20
C GLU A 159 -0.43 -11.25 -11.47
N VAL A 160 0.03 -11.72 -10.32
CA VAL A 160 1.13 -11.12 -9.55
C VAL A 160 2.44 -11.20 -10.34
N ALA A 161 2.78 -12.38 -10.88
CA ALA A 161 4.00 -12.58 -11.67
C ALA A 161 4.02 -11.69 -12.92
N SER A 162 2.90 -11.58 -13.65
CA SER A 162 2.82 -10.72 -14.84
C SER A 162 2.96 -9.23 -14.51
N SER A 163 2.43 -8.80 -13.37
CA SER A 163 2.54 -7.42 -12.89
C SER A 163 3.98 -7.04 -12.52
N SER A 164 4.73 -7.95 -11.92
CA SER A 164 6.13 -7.76 -11.54
C SER A 164 7.04 -7.61 -12.77
N VAL A 165 6.82 -8.37 -13.82
CA VAL A 165 7.57 -8.25 -15.09
C VAL A 165 7.32 -6.89 -15.75
N THR A 166 6.07 -6.41 -15.69
CA THR A 166 5.72 -5.09 -16.20
C THR A 166 6.41 -3.97 -15.42
N ALA A 167 6.47 -4.09 -14.09
CA ALA A 167 7.16 -3.13 -13.22
C ALA A 167 8.65 -3.01 -13.54
N SER A 168 9.35 -4.13 -13.72
CA SER A 168 10.78 -4.14 -14.09
C SER A 168 11.03 -3.38 -15.40
N ARG A 169 10.17 -3.55 -16.40
CA ARG A 169 10.28 -2.81 -17.66
C ARG A 169 10.06 -1.31 -17.51
N TYR A 170 9.11 -0.88 -16.66
CA TYR A 170 8.89 0.55 -16.40
C TYR A 170 10.06 1.18 -15.63
N CYS A 171 10.64 0.48 -14.68
CA CYS A 171 11.83 0.96 -13.96
C CYS A 171 13.04 1.12 -14.89
N GLU A 172 13.26 0.18 -15.84
CA GLU A 172 14.33 0.29 -16.84
C GLU A 172 14.12 1.47 -17.80
N LEU A 173 12.88 1.75 -18.20
CA LEU A 173 12.54 2.87 -19.07
C LEU A 173 12.63 4.23 -18.36
N ALA A 174 12.39 4.29 -17.06
CA ALA A 174 12.42 5.50 -16.25
C ALA A 174 13.83 5.85 -15.72
N SER A 175 14.84 5.01 -15.97
CA SER A 175 16.22 5.27 -15.53
C SER A 175 16.83 6.46 -16.28
N PRO A 176 17.37 7.49 -15.58
CA PRO A 176 17.86 8.74 -16.18
C PRO A 176 19.04 8.58 -17.17
N SER A 177 19.67 7.41 -17.23
CA SER A 177 20.86 7.17 -18.07
C SER A 177 20.60 7.23 -19.58
N ARG A 178 19.34 7.28 -20.03
CA ARG A 178 19.01 7.40 -21.47
C ARG A 178 18.86 8.84 -21.98
N TYR A 179 18.78 9.83 -21.10
CA TYR A 179 18.66 11.24 -21.50
C TYR A 179 19.96 11.98 -21.71
N SER A 180 21.13 11.36 -21.41
CA SER A 180 22.44 12.03 -21.56
C SER A 180 23.14 11.76 -22.92
N GLN A 181 22.50 11.09 -23.87
CA GLN A 181 23.09 10.81 -25.20
C GLN A 181 22.48 11.58 -26.37
N CYS A 182 21.60 12.56 -26.11
CA CYS A 182 21.12 13.50 -27.14
C CYS A 182 21.64 14.90 -26.83
N LYS A 183 22.92 15.14 -27.08
CA LYS A 183 23.53 16.47 -27.31
C LYS A 183 24.49 16.37 -28.49
#